data_532dcac37f6733123068f160a9b7428a
#
_entry.id   532dcac37f6733123068f160a9b7428a
#
_cell.length_a   1.000
_cell.length_b   1.000
_cell.length_c   1.000
_cell.angle_alpha   90.00
_cell.angle_beta   90.00
_cell.angle_gamma   90.00
#
_symmetry.space_group_name_H-M   'P 1'
#
loop_
_entity.id
_entity.type
_entity.pdbx_description
1 polymer ?
#
loop_
_entity_poly.entity_id
_entity_poly.type
_entity_poly.pdbx_seq_one_letter_code
_entity_poly.pdbx_strand_id
1 'polypeptide(L)'
;EPGQMKFSVFQLSRRGGREKNEDRMGYSYTRDAVLFLLADGMGGHPEGEMAAQIAIQTLSTLFQREAKPDLPSAQAFLASGVMAAHHQIIRYASERGMMDTPRTTLVAGLVQDGELHWAHCGDSRMYLVRDGALLSRTRDHSYIEAQAHAGASTEGVNRNVLFTCLGSTVRPMYDVAGPL
;
A
#
# COMPACT_ATOMS: atom_id res chain seq x y z
N GLU A 1 13.38 6.29 30.96
CA GLU A 1 12.94 6.85 29.68
C GLU A 1 11.94 5.86 29.08
N PRO A 2 10.73 6.29 28.68
CA PRO A 2 9.86 5.41 27.92
C PRO A 2 10.63 4.94 26.69
N GLY A 3 10.64 3.64 26.48
CA GLY A 3 11.59 2.99 25.57
C GLY A 3 11.49 3.50 24.15
N GLN A 4 12.58 4.04 23.66
CA GLN A 4 12.74 4.34 22.24
C GLN A 4 12.41 3.09 21.42
N MET A 5 11.56 3.23 20.42
CA MET A 5 11.22 2.13 19.52
C MET A 5 12.48 1.64 18.80
N LYS A 6 12.71 0.33 18.86
CA LYS A 6 13.82 -0.33 18.15
C LYS A 6 13.23 -1.25 17.08
N PHE A 7 13.74 -1.16 15.88
CA PHE A 7 13.31 -2.02 14.78
C PHE A 7 14.49 -2.30 13.84
N SER A 8 14.35 -3.34 13.05
CA SER A 8 15.23 -3.62 11.92
C SER A 8 14.41 -3.87 10.67
N VAL A 9 14.96 -3.48 9.52
CA VAL A 9 14.28 -3.60 8.23
C VAL A 9 15.15 -4.41 7.28
N PHE A 10 14.53 -5.34 6.58
CA PHE A 10 15.12 -6.01 5.44
C PHE A 10 14.23 -5.81 4.23
N GLN A 11 14.82 -5.41 3.11
CA GLN A 11 14.09 -5.17 1.85
C GLN A 11 14.69 -6.01 0.74
N LEU A 12 13.80 -6.58 -0.09
CA LEU A 12 14.19 -7.33 -1.27
C LEU A 12 13.21 -7.01 -2.40
N SER A 13 13.74 -6.63 -3.55
CA SER A 13 12.96 -6.45 -4.77
C SER A 13 13.74 -7.03 -5.95
N ARG A 14 13.07 -7.88 -6.74
CA ARG A 14 13.67 -8.48 -7.93
C ARG A 14 12.65 -8.50 -9.06
N ARG A 15 13.12 -8.34 -10.27
CA ARG A 15 12.29 -8.37 -11.48
C ARG A 15 11.55 -9.70 -11.67
N GLY A 16 12.15 -10.81 -11.27
CA GLY A 16 11.61 -12.13 -11.54
C GLY A 16 11.53 -12.43 -13.03
N GLY A 17 10.44 -13.06 -13.47
CA GLY A 17 10.20 -13.40 -14.86
C GLY A 17 9.59 -12.28 -15.71
N ARG A 18 9.44 -11.08 -15.18
CA ARG A 18 8.86 -9.94 -15.91
C ARG A 18 9.90 -9.22 -16.76
N GLU A 19 9.46 -8.44 -17.75
CA GLU A 19 10.34 -7.57 -18.53
C GLU A 19 10.83 -6.39 -17.70
N LYS A 20 9.97 -5.85 -16.82
CA LYS A 20 10.26 -4.75 -15.93
C LYS A 20 9.94 -5.12 -14.49
N ASN A 21 10.63 -4.48 -13.55
CA ASN A 21 10.24 -4.45 -12.15
C ASN A 21 9.45 -3.17 -11.91
N GLU A 22 8.13 -3.31 -11.76
CA GLU A 22 7.22 -2.18 -11.49
C GLU A 22 6.90 -2.02 -10.01
N ASP A 23 7.49 -2.86 -9.15
CA ASP A 23 7.35 -2.75 -7.70
C ASP A 23 8.22 -1.63 -7.15
N ARG A 24 7.71 -0.96 -6.14
CA ARG A 24 8.46 0.00 -5.32
C ARG A 24 8.17 -0.23 -3.86
N MET A 25 9.14 0.04 -3.03
CA MET A 25 9.00 -0.06 -1.59
C MET A 25 9.83 1.01 -0.90
N GLY A 26 9.52 1.26 0.35
CA GLY A 26 10.26 2.18 1.16
C GLY A 26 9.81 2.18 2.61
N TYR A 27 10.53 2.89 3.43
CA TYR A 27 10.15 3.15 4.79
C TYR A 27 10.65 4.52 5.24
N SER A 28 9.95 5.11 6.18
CA SER A 28 10.34 6.34 6.85
C SER A 28 10.12 6.19 8.34
N TYR A 29 10.93 6.84 9.14
CA TYR A 29 10.81 6.71 10.58
C TYR A 29 11.21 7.97 11.32
N THR A 30 10.68 8.10 12.52
CA THR A 30 11.12 9.02 13.57
C THR A 30 11.57 8.18 14.76
N ARG A 31 11.88 8.82 15.89
CA ARG A 31 12.17 8.07 17.12
C ARG A 31 10.97 7.26 17.65
N ASP A 32 9.74 7.67 17.32
CA ASP A 32 8.51 7.14 17.92
C ASP A 32 7.57 6.46 16.92
N ALA A 33 7.80 6.59 15.61
CA ALA A 33 6.95 6.01 14.59
C ALA A 33 7.75 5.49 13.39
N VAL A 34 7.24 4.46 12.73
CA VAL A 34 7.79 3.94 11.47
C VAL A 34 6.67 3.63 10.50
N LEU A 35 6.86 4.06 9.26
CA LEU A 35 5.97 3.80 8.13
C LEU A 35 6.67 2.88 7.14
N PHE A 36 6.04 1.74 6.83
CA PHE A 36 6.46 0.79 5.79
C PHE A 36 5.53 0.88 4.60
N LEU A 37 6.09 0.88 3.40
CA LEU A 37 5.34 1.07 2.16
C LEU A 37 5.77 0.06 1.10
N LEU A 38 4.79 -0.49 0.38
CA LEU A 38 5.00 -1.32 -0.78
C LEU A 38 3.90 -1.05 -1.80
N ALA A 39 4.29 -0.90 -3.06
CA ALA A 39 3.39 -0.67 -4.17
C ALA A 39 3.82 -1.54 -5.35
N ASP A 40 2.87 -2.27 -5.92
CA ASP A 40 3.03 -3.11 -7.11
C ASP A 40 2.37 -2.40 -8.28
N GLY A 41 3.18 -1.84 -9.18
CA GLY A 41 2.70 -1.18 -10.40
C GLY A 41 2.04 -2.17 -11.33
N MET A 42 0.88 -1.81 -11.87
CA MET A 42 0.06 -2.74 -12.65
C MET A 42 0.52 -2.80 -14.09
N GLY A 43 0.92 -4.00 -14.55
CA GLY A 43 1.11 -4.31 -15.96
C GLY A 43 -0.21 -4.20 -16.74
N GLY A 44 -0.12 -4.02 -18.06
CA GLY A 44 -1.29 -3.80 -18.91
C GLY A 44 -1.79 -2.35 -18.93
N HIS A 45 -1.25 -1.49 -18.09
CA HIS A 45 -1.41 -0.04 -18.07
C HIS A 45 -0.06 0.63 -18.23
N PRO A 46 0.00 1.90 -18.73
CA PRO A 46 1.28 2.56 -18.93
C PRO A 46 1.91 2.94 -17.60
N GLU A 47 3.23 2.91 -17.54
CA GLU A 47 4.04 3.50 -16.46
C GLU A 47 3.64 3.04 -15.04
N GLY A 48 3.38 1.73 -14.85
CA GLY A 48 3.04 1.17 -13.55
C GLY A 48 4.11 1.45 -12.48
N GLU A 49 5.38 1.40 -12.84
CA GLU A 49 6.51 1.76 -11.98
C GLU A 49 6.45 3.22 -11.50
N MET A 50 5.93 4.12 -12.35
CA MET A 50 5.75 5.53 -11.97
C MET A 50 4.60 5.69 -10.99
N ALA A 51 3.48 5.01 -11.21
CA ALA A 51 2.36 5.00 -10.27
C ALA A 51 2.81 4.49 -8.89
N ALA A 52 3.56 3.39 -8.85
CA ALA A 52 4.13 2.84 -7.62
C ALA A 52 5.07 3.84 -6.93
N GLN A 53 5.95 4.49 -7.70
CA GLN A 53 6.88 5.48 -7.18
C GLN A 53 6.16 6.70 -6.60
N ILE A 54 5.14 7.21 -7.28
CA ILE A 54 4.33 8.35 -6.80
C ILE A 54 3.65 8.00 -5.48
N ALA A 55 3.08 6.80 -5.37
CA ALA A 55 2.43 6.37 -4.14
C ALA A 55 3.41 6.33 -2.96
N ILE A 56 4.59 5.72 -3.14
CA ILE A 56 5.64 5.66 -2.11
C ILE A 56 6.10 7.05 -1.71
N GLN A 57 6.41 7.91 -2.68
CA GLN A 57 6.91 9.26 -2.42
C GLN A 57 5.86 10.13 -1.73
N THR A 58 4.59 10.02 -2.12
CA THR A 58 3.51 10.82 -1.52
C THR A 58 3.36 10.51 -0.03
N LEU A 59 3.24 9.22 0.34
CA LEU A 59 3.10 8.85 1.75
C LEU A 59 4.37 9.14 2.54
N SER A 60 5.55 8.91 1.98
CA SER A 60 6.81 9.22 2.65
C SER A 60 6.94 10.72 2.94
N THR A 61 6.62 11.57 1.99
CA THR A 61 6.67 13.03 2.16
C THR A 61 5.67 13.51 3.20
N LEU A 62 4.43 13.00 3.17
CA LEU A 62 3.41 13.31 4.17
C LEU A 62 3.86 12.89 5.58
N PHE A 63 4.42 11.69 5.71
CA PHE A 63 4.92 11.20 6.99
C PHE A 63 6.05 12.08 7.54
N GLN A 64 7.03 12.42 6.72
CA GLN A 64 8.14 13.28 7.13
C GLN A 64 7.68 14.68 7.56
N ARG A 65 6.62 15.19 6.96
CA ARG A 65 6.03 16.48 7.29
C ARG A 65 5.20 16.44 8.58
N GLU A 66 4.43 15.38 8.78
CA GLU A 66 3.41 15.33 9.84
C GLU A 66 3.83 14.59 11.11
N ALA A 67 4.72 13.59 11.00
CA ALA A 67 5.22 12.86 12.18
C ALA A 67 6.30 13.67 12.91
N LYS A 68 5.90 14.29 14.03
CA LYS A 68 6.78 15.20 14.82
C LYS A 68 6.63 14.97 16.33
N PRO A 69 7.16 13.91 16.92
CA PRO A 69 7.78 12.72 16.31
C PRO A 69 6.78 11.63 15.92
N ASP A 70 5.55 11.73 16.32
CA ASP A 70 4.45 10.80 16.03
C ASP A 70 3.31 11.50 15.28
N LEU A 71 2.30 10.72 14.94
CA LEU A 71 1.11 11.20 14.25
C LEU A 71 -0.04 11.33 15.25
N PRO A 72 -0.85 12.40 15.19
CA PRO A 72 -2.04 12.53 16.04
C PRO A 72 -3.05 11.39 15.88
N SER A 73 -3.20 10.88 14.65
CA SER A 73 -4.06 9.75 14.32
C SER A 73 -3.45 8.93 13.20
N ALA A 74 -3.04 7.71 13.52
CA ALA A 74 -2.50 6.76 12.55
C ALA A 74 -3.52 6.43 11.46
N GLN A 75 -4.78 6.20 11.84
CA GLN A 75 -5.85 5.85 10.91
C GLN A 75 -6.18 7.00 9.96
N ALA A 76 -6.29 8.22 10.48
CA ALA A 76 -6.55 9.41 9.65
C ALA A 76 -5.41 9.67 8.67
N PHE A 77 -4.16 9.52 9.11
CA PHE A 77 -2.98 9.64 8.24
C PHE A 77 -3.03 8.63 7.11
N LEU A 78 -3.26 7.36 7.41
CA LEU A 78 -3.30 6.30 6.41
C LEU A 78 -4.43 6.53 5.40
N ALA A 79 -5.63 6.85 5.85
CA ALA A 79 -6.77 7.12 4.97
C ALA A 79 -6.52 8.31 4.03
N SER A 80 -6.06 9.43 4.57
CA SER A 80 -5.75 10.61 3.77
C SER A 80 -4.54 10.39 2.85
N GLY A 81 -3.55 9.62 3.32
CA GLY A 81 -2.36 9.28 2.53
C GLY A 81 -2.68 8.43 1.29
N VAL A 82 -3.53 7.42 1.43
CA VAL A 82 -4.00 6.61 0.31
C VAL A 82 -4.67 7.47 -0.76
N MET A 83 -5.59 8.34 -0.35
CA MET A 83 -6.29 9.23 -1.27
C MET A 83 -5.37 10.28 -1.90
N ALA A 84 -4.43 10.82 -1.13
CA ALA A 84 -3.43 11.74 -1.67
C ALA A 84 -2.55 11.08 -2.74
N ALA A 85 -2.13 9.83 -2.52
CA ALA A 85 -1.39 9.05 -3.51
C ALA A 85 -2.20 8.86 -4.79
N HIS A 86 -3.48 8.47 -4.67
CA HIS A 86 -4.38 8.35 -5.81
C HIS A 86 -4.47 9.66 -6.60
N HIS A 87 -4.73 10.77 -5.93
CA HIS A 87 -4.85 12.09 -6.58
C HIS A 87 -3.54 12.52 -7.27
N GLN A 88 -2.38 12.22 -6.70
CA GLN A 88 -1.10 12.53 -7.32
C GLN A 88 -0.85 11.71 -8.59
N ILE A 89 -1.27 10.45 -8.63
CA ILE A 89 -1.19 9.63 -9.85
C ILE A 89 -2.10 10.22 -10.94
N ILE A 90 -3.32 10.56 -10.60
CA ILE A 90 -4.28 11.17 -11.54
C ILE A 90 -3.74 12.51 -12.08
N ARG A 91 -3.17 13.33 -11.20
CA ARG A 91 -2.54 14.59 -11.58
C ARG A 91 -1.38 14.38 -12.56
N TYR A 92 -0.51 13.41 -12.28
CA TYR A 92 0.60 13.03 -13.17
C TYR A 92 0.09 12.69 -14.57
N ALA A 93 -0.94 11.86 -14.65
CA ALA A 93 -1.55 11.47 -15.93
C ALA A 93 -2.19 12.65 -16.66
N SER A 94 -2.92 13.49 -15.94
CA SER A 94 -3.59 14.67 -16.49
C SER A 94 -2.60 15.68 -17.05
N GLU A 95 -1.52 15.98 -16.33
CA GLU A 95 -0.48 16.91 -16.78
C GLU A 95 0.25 16.43 -18.04
N ARG A 96 0.22 15.13 -18.31
CA ARG A 96 0.85 14.51 -19.49
C ARG A 96 -0.12 14.14 -20.61
N GLY A 97 -1.39 14.48 -20.44
CA GLY A 97 -2.42 14.15 -21.41
C GLY A 97 -2.60 12.65 -21.65
N MET A 98 -2.37 11.82 -20.65
CA MET A 98 -2.47 10.36 -20.75
C MET A 98 -3.93 9.94 -20.81
N MET A 99 -4.29 9.17 -21.85
CA MET A 99 -5.65 8.62 -22.03
C MET A 99 -5.89 7.45 -21.08
N ASP A 100 -4.91 6.55 -20.94
CA ASP A 100 -4.90 5.47 -19.97
C ASP A 100 -3.97 5.86 -18.83
N THR A 101 -4.44 5.71 -17.60
CA THR A 101 -3.74 6.18 -16.40
C THR A 101 -2.83 5.10 -15.82
N PRO A 102 -1.65 5.49 -15.29
CA PRO A 102 -0.82 4.57 -14.51
C PRO A 102 -1.56 4.08 -13.27
N ARG A 103 -1.34 2.83 -12.91
CA ARG A 103 -2.05 2.19 -11.79
C ARG A 103 -1.11 1.38 -10.94
N THR A 104 -1.41 1.33 -9.65
CA THR A 104 -0.63 0.57 -8.67
C THR A 104 -1.50 0.08 -7.53
N THR A 105 -1.08 -1.01 -6.92
CA THR A 105 -1.53 -1.37 -5.58
C THR A 105 -0.83 -0.50 -4.54
N LEU A 106 -1.26 -0.55 -3.31
CA LEU A 106 -0.56 0.04 -2.17
C LEU A 106 -0.84 -0.77 -0.90
N VAL A 107 0.20 -0.99 -0.14
CA VAL A 107 0.14 -1.43 1.25
C VAL A 107 1.00 -0.48 2.09
N ALA A 108 0.43 0.04 3.16
CA ALA A 108 1.10 0.95 4.07
C ALA A 108 0.89 0.48 5.51
N GLY A 109 1.96 0.23 6.23
CA GLY A 109 1.95 -0.16 7.64
C GLY A 109 2.58 0.92 8.51
N LEU A 110 1.91 1.29 9.59
CA LEU A 110 2.37 2.30 10.52
C LEU A 110 2.45 1.72 11.93
N VAL A 111 3.62 1.76 12.51
CA VAL A 111 3.86 1.36 13.91
C VAL A 111 4.19 2.59 14.72
N GLN A 112 3.39 2.84 15.75
CA GLN A 112 3.67 3.85 16.77
C GLN A 112 2.96 3.45 18.08
N ASP A 113 3.51 3.84 19.21
CA ASP A 113 2.96 3.52 20.54
C ASP A 113 2.73 2.02 20.78
N GLY A 114 3.55 1.16 20.18
CA GLY A 114 3.42 -0.29 20.29
C GLY A 114 2.25 -0.89 19.51
N GLU A 115 1.58 -0.12 18.68
CA GLU A 115 0.43 -0.53 17.89
C GLU A 115 0.76 -0.50 16.40
N LEU A 116 0.20 -1.46 15.66
CA LEU A 116 0.23 -1.49 14.20
C LEU A 116 -1.11 -1.06 13.63
N HIS A 117 -1.07 -0.13 12.69
CA HIS A 117 -2.18 0.21 11.81
C HIS A 117 -1.74 -0.02 10.38
N TRP A 118 -2.64 -0.45 9.52
CA TRP A 118 -2.33 -0.55 8.10
C TRP A 118 -3.47 -0.05 7.22
N ALA A 119 -3.11 0.34 6.00
CA ALA A 119 -4.06 0.57 4.91
C ALA A 119 -3.59 -0.21 3.69
N HIS A 120 -4.53 -0.71 2.89
CA HIS A 120 -4.18 -1.31 1.60
C HIS A 120 -5.26 -1.08 0.56
N CYS A 121 -4.81 -1.11 -0.70
CA CYS A 121 -5.64 -1.05 -1.89
C CYS A 121 -5.03 -2.01 -2.92
N GLY A 122 -5.75 -3.08 -3.24
CA GLY A 122 -5.31 -4.10 -4.18
C GLY A 122 -4.94 -5.43 -3.52
N ASP A 123 -4.01 -6.15 -4.13
CA ASP A 123 -3.61 -7.51 -3.75
C ASP A 123 -2.17 -7.64 -3.21
N SER A 124 -1.50 -6.53 -3.00
CA SER A 124 -0.27 -6.54 -2.19
C SER A 124 -0.63 -6.78 -0.74
N ARG A 125 0.19 -7.56 -0.02
CA ARG A 125 -0.19 -8.08 1.28
C ARG A 125 0.72 -7.60 2.40
N MET A 126 0.12 -7.42 3.58
CA MET A 126 0.81 -7.28 4.84
C MET A 126 0.43 -8.42 5.77
N TYR A 127 1.43 -8.95 6.45
CA TYR A 127 1.29 -10.02 7.44
C TYR A 127 1.80 -9.51 8.78
N LEU A 128 1.04 -9.73 9.84
CA LEU A 128 1.49 -9.52 11.22
C LEU A 128 1.78 -10.88 11.86
N VAL A 129 3.05 -11.08 12.22
CA VAL A 129 3.53 -12.29 12.92
C VAL A 129 4.01 -11.88 14.30
N ARG A 130 3.58 -12.57 15.34
CA ARG A 130 4.01 -12.36 16.72
C ARG A 130 4.25 -13.71 17.37
N ASP A 131 5.39 -13.84 18.06
CA ASP A 131 5.78 -15.08 18.75
C ASP A 131 5.70 -16.33 17.85
N GLY A 132 6.11 -16.18 16.59
CA GLY A 132 6.12 -17.25 15.60
C GLY A 132 4.75 -17.61 15.00
N ALA A 133 3.68 -16.91 15.36
CA ALA A 133 2.33 -17.16 14.87
C ALA A 133 1.83 -16.00 13.98
N LEU A 134 1.16 -16.33 12.90
CA LEU A 134 0.45 -15.35 12.06
C LEU A 134 -0.80 -14.88 12.82
N LEU A 135 -0.83 -13.60 13.16
CA LEU A 135 -1.97 -12.99 13.85
C LEU A 135 -3.00 -12.40 12.90
N SER A 136 -2.54 -11.76 11.84
CA SER A 136 -3.42 -11.09 10.89
C SER A 136 -2.73 -10.90 9.55
N ARG A 137 -3.52 -10.79 8.50
CA ARG A 137 -3.07 -10.39 7.17
C ARG A 137 -4.14 -9.56 6.48
N THR A 138 -3.74 -8.77 5.50
CA THR A 138 -4.66 -8.08 4.61
C THR A 138 -5.40 -9.08 3.70
N ARG A 139 -6.62 -8.71 3.31
CA ARG A 139 -7.40 -9.48 2.33
C ARG A 139 -7.30 -8.81 0.97
N ASP A 140 -6.95 -9.58 -0.05
CA ASP A 140 -6.81 -9.08 -1.41
C ASP A 140 -8.11 -8.46 -1.93
N HIS A 141 -8.00 -7.31 -2.58
CA HIS A 141 -9.09 -6.70 -3.32
C HIS A 141 -9.12 -7.27 -4.75
N SER A 142 -9.38 -8.56 -4.85
CA SER A 142 -9.50 -9.28 -6.11
C SER A 142 -10.82 -10.03 -6.20
N TYR A 143 -11.30 -10.24 -7.40
CA TYR A 143 -12.56 -10.97 -7.61
C TYR A 143 -12.48 -12.42 -7.13
N ILE A 144 -11.31 -13.07 -7.30
CA ILE A 144 -11.12 -14.43 -6.82
C ILE A 144 -11.19 -14.53 -5.29
N GLU A 145 -10.57 -13.60 -4.58
CA GLU A 145 -10.63 -13.55 -3.11
C GLU A 145 -12.05 -13.25 -2.61
N ALA A 146 -12.76 -12.33 -3.26
CA ALA A 146 -14.14 -12.00 -2.92
C ALA A 146 -15.07 -13.21 -3.10
N GLN A 147 -14.90 -13.98 -4.17
CA GLN A 147 -15.68 -15.19 -4.41
C GLN A 147 -15.33 -16.30 -3.42
N ALA A 148 -14.06 -16.54 -3.16
CA ALA A 148 -13.61 -17.52 -2.18
C ALA A 148 -14.16 -17.22 -0.78
N HIS A 149 -14.13 -15.94 -0.38
CA HIS A 149 -14.66 -15.52 0.91
C HIS A 149 -16.18 -15.69 1.02
N ALA A 150 -16.90 -15.48 -0.09
CA ALA A 150 -18.34 -15.70 -0.15
C ALA A 150 -18.73 -17.21 -0.25
N GLY A 151 -17.74 -18.11 -0.30
CA GLY A 151 -17.97 -19.55 -0.46
C GLY A 151 -18.37 -19.96 -1.88
N ALA A 152 -18.21 -19.08 -2.87
CA ALA A 152 -18.49 -19.36 -4.28
C ALA A 152 -17.32 -20.06 -4.96
N SER A 153 -17.61 -20.77 -6.08
CA SER A 153 -16.55 -21.38 -6.90
C SER A 153 -15.65 -20.32 -7.48
N THR A 154 -14.33 -20.59 -7.44
CA THR A 154 -13.29 -19.74 -8.05
C THR A 154 -12.81 -20.28 -9.40
N GLU A 155 -13.44 -21.33 -9.89
CA GLU A 155 -13.11 -21.93 -11.18
C GLU A 155 -13.32 -20.93 -12.31
N GLY A 156 -12.31 -20.79 -13.19
CA GLY A 156 -12.34 -19.86 -14.32
C GLY A 156 -12.14 -18.39 -13.97
N VAL A 157 -11.98 -18.03 -12.70
CA VAL A 157 -11.74 -16.64 -12.29
C VAL A 157 -10.27 -16.30 -12.47
N ASN A 158 -10.00 -15.19 -13.17
CA ASN A 158 -8.63 -14.70 -13.34
C ASN A 158 -8.10 -14.14 -12.01
N ARG A 159 -7.02 -14.72 -11.53
CA ARG A 159 -6.37 -14.36 -10.25
C ARG A 159 -5.81 -12.95 -10.22
N ASN A 160 -5.53 -12.38 -11.39
CA ASN A 160 -4.88 -11.07 -11.51
C ASN A 160 -5.87 -9.91 -11.67
N VAL A 161 -7.19 -10.18 -11.64
CA VAL A 161 -8.19 -9.13 -11.80
C VAL A 161 -8.55 -8.53 -10.44
N LEU A 162 -8.17 -7.27 -10.24
CA LEU A 162 -8.50 -6.48 -9.06
C LEU A 162 -9.79 -5.68 -9.28
N PHE A 163 -10.56 -5.46 -8.22
CA PHE A 163 -11.71 -4.57 -8.27
C PHE A 163 -11.39 -3.15 -7.78
N THR A 164 -10.19 -2.90 -7.26
CA THR A 164 -9.72 -1.57 -6.85
C THR A 164 -8.21 -1.47 -6.93
N CYS A 165 -7.74 -0.28 -7.25
CA CYS A 165 -6.34 0.11 -7.29
C CYS A 165 -6.24 1.63 -7.23
N LEU A 166 -5.01 2.14 -7.06
CA LEU A 166 -4.75 3.58 -7.17
C LEU A 166 -4.46 3.95 -8.62
N GLY A 167 -4.90 5.14 -9.03
CA GLY A 167 -4.66 5.70 -10.37
C GLY A 167 -5.77 5.41 -11.38
N SER A 168 -6.73 4.57 -11.06
CA SER A 168 -7.93 4.36 -11.89
C SER A 168 -8.79 5.63 -11.92
N THR A 169 -9.59 5.77 -12.97
CA THR A 169 -10.59 6.85 -13.05
C THR A 169 -11.74 6.68 -12.07
N VAL A 170 -11.91 5.48 -11.52
CA VAL A 170 -12.88 5.19 -10.47
C VAL A 170 -12.24 5.47 -9.12
N ARG A 171 -13.00 6.06 -8.19
CA ARG A 171 -12.54 6.28 -6.82
C ARG A 171 -12.09 4.96 -6.19
N PRO A 172 -10.87 4.87 -5.63
CA PRO A 172 -10.38 3.65 -5.03
C PRO A 172 -11.16 3.27 -3.79
N MET A 173 -11.44 1.99 -3.65
CA MET A 173 -11.87 1.37 -2.41
C MET A 173 -10.61 0.87 -1.69
N TYR A 174 -10.47 1.19 -0.42
CA TYR A 174 -9.32 0.77 0.38
C TYR A 174 -9.75 0.44 1.80
N ASP A 175 -8.99 -0.39 2.47
CA ASP A 175 -9.22 -0.76 3.86
C ASP A 175 -8.18 -0.09 4.77
N VAL A 176 -8.63 0.33 5.94
CA VAL A 176 -7.78 0.77 7.05
C VAL A 176 -8.12 -0.10 8.25
N ALA A 177 -7.11 -0.67 8.88
CA ALA A 177 -7.25 -1.54 10.02
C ALA A 177 -6.29 -1.14 11.16
N GLY A 178 -6.63 -1.55 12.36
CA GLY A 178 -5.86 -1.31 13.57
C GLY A 178 -6.69 -0.62 14.66
N PRO A 179 -6.12 -0.53 15.88
CA PRO A 179 -4.80 -1.05 16.28
C PRO A 179 -4.75 -2.58 16.36
N LEU A 180 -3.58 -3.13 16.03
CA LEU A 180 -3.30 -4.57 16.04
C LEU A 180 -2.16 -4.91 16.99
#